data_1765c4695e540792f7ee0e17e5bdbaac
#
_entry.id   1765c4695e540792f7ee0e17e5bdbaac
#
_cell.length_a   1.000
_cell.length_b   1.000
_cell.length_c   1.000
_cell.angle_alpha   90.00
_cell.angle_beta   90.00
_cell.angle_gamma   90.00
#
_symmetry.space_group_name_H-M   'P 1'
#
loop_
_entity.id
_entity.type
_entity.pdbx_description
1 polymer ?
#
loop_
_entity_poly.entity_id
_entity_poly.type
_entity_poly.pdbx_seq_one_letter_code
_entity_poly.pdbx_strand_id
1 'polypeptide(L)'
;TDNPDRNMDSVFRYFPDLAPRQREQFAALGPLYAEWNARINVVSRKDFDQLYLRHVLHSLAIARVCAFAAGARVLDVGCGGGFPSVPLAILFPEARFTAVDSIGKKITVVRAVAEGAGIANLEARNCRAEQLAERFDYVVSRAVTDMATFTGWVWPLVERGRRGTLPNGILYLKGGDLTDELARTRQTWREYPISAFFDEEFFETKKVVYTSR
;
A
#
# COMPACT_ATOMS: atom_id res chain seq x y z
N THR A 1 -12.09 23.68 -11.44
CA THR A 1 -11.40 23.74 -10.12
C THR A 1 -11.79 22.47 -9.35
N ASP A 2 -11.00 21.43 -9.54
CA ASP A 2 -11.20 20.18 -8.83
C ASP A 2 -10.90 20.40 -7.34
N ASN A 3 -11.95 20.25 -6.54
CA ASN A 3 -11.85 20.34 -5.10
C ASN A 3 -11.20 19.04 -4.59
N PRO A 4 -10.05 19.09 -3.90
CA PRO A 4 -9.44 17.89 -3.32
C PRO A 4 -10.37 17.14 -2.37
N ASP A 5 -11.38 17.80 -1.82
CA ASP A 5 -12.38 17.17 -0.96
C ASP A 5 -13.28 16.15 -1.70
N ARG A 6 -13.50 16.31 -3.02
CA ARG A 6 -14.34 15.38 -3.78
C ARG A 6 -13.74 13.99 -3.91
N ASN A 7 -12.41 13.87 -3.91
CA ASN A 7 -11.74 12.59 -4.04
C ASN A 7 -11.72 11.79 -2.72
N MET A 8 -11.77 12.48 -1.58
CA MET A 8 -11.89 11.84 -0.27
C MET A 8 -13.24 11.16 -0.07
N ASP A 9 -14.31 11.70 -0.66
CA ASP A 9 -15.65 11.11 -0.61
C ASP A 9 -15.67 9.69 -1.18
N SER A 10 -14.85 9.38 -2.18
CA SER A 10 -14.76 8.03 -2.74
C SER A 10 -14.22 7.01 -1.73
N VAL A 11 -13.29 7.41 -0.89
CA VAL A 11 -12.80 6.54 0.20
C VAL A 11 -13.93 6.21 1.16
N PHE A 12 -14.69 7.21 1.59
CA PHE A 12 -15.80 7.02 2.54
C PHE A 12 -16.98 6.27 1.91
N ARG A 13 -17.17 6.40 0.61
CA ARG A 13 -18.17 5.63 -0.15
C ARG A 13 -17.91 4.13 -0.09
N TYR A 14 -16.66 3.72 -0.30
CA TYR A 14 -16.28 2.30 -0.32
C TYR A 14 -15.96 1.75 1.07
N PHE A 15 -15.66 2.61 2.03
CA PHE A 15 -15.36 2.25 3.40
C PHE A 15 -16.22 3.08 4.36
N PRO A 16 -17.55 2.81 4.41
CA PRO A 16 -18.49 3.63 5.19
C PRO A 16 -18.39 3.43 6.71
N ASP A 17 -17.80 2.31 7.15
CA ASP A 17 -17.76 1.92 8.57
C ASP A 17 -16.49 2.38 9.29
N LEU A 18 -15.73 3.32 8.72
CA LEU A 18 -14.56 3.89 9.35
C LEU A 18 -14.91 4.59 10.65
N ALA A 19 -14.08 4.35 11.68
CA ALA A 19 -14.18 5.09 12.94
C ALA A 19 -13.89 6.59 12.72
N PRO A 20 -14.40 7.49 13.57
CA PRO A 20 -14.12 8.93 13.45
C PRO A 20 -12.64 9.26 13.38
N ARG A 21 -11.79 8.59 14.17
CA ARG A 21 -10.34 8.77 14.13
C ARG A 21 -9.74 8.41 12.76
N GLN A 22 -10.18 7.30 12.15
CA GLN A 22 -9.71 6.90 10.82
C GLN A 22 -10.12 7.91 9.75
N ARG A 23 -11.34 8.45 9.84
CA ARG A 23 -11.80 9.52 8.93
C ARG A 23 -10.94 10.77 9.05
N GLU A 24 -10.58 11.18 10.25
CA GLU A 24 -9.67 12.30 10.51
C GLU A 24 -8.28 12.02 9.94
N GLN A 25 -7.76 10.82 10.11
CA GLN A 25 -6.46 10.42 9.58
C GLN A 25 -6.43 10.45 8.05
N PHE A 26 -7.44 9.91 7.39
CA PHE A 26 -7.56 10.00 5.93
C PHE A 26 -7.69 11.45 5.46
N ALA A 27 -8.48 12.26 6.13
CA ALA A 27 -8.64 13.68 5.80
C ALA A 27 -7.32 14.45 5.94
N ALA A 28 -6.47 14.10 6.89
CA ALA A 28 -5.19 14.73 7.11
C ALA A 28 -4.16 14.45 6.01
N LEU A 29 -4.31 13.38 5.24
CA LEU A 29 -3.33 12.98 4.22
C LEU A 29 -3.16 14.03 3.12
N GLY A 30 -4.27 14.59 2.62
CA GLY A 30 -4.22 15.62 1.56
C GLY A 30 -3.30 16.79 1.91
N PRO A 31 -3.57 17.51 3.00
CA PRO A 31 -2.72 18.63 3.45
C PRO A 31 -1.28 18.22 3.76
N LEU A 32 -1.06 17.07 4.40
CA LEU A 32 0.29 16.60 4.74
C LEU A 32 1.11 16.28 3.50
N TYR A 33 0.55 15.56 2.53
CA TYR A 33 1.26 15.28 1.28
C TYR A 33 1.45 16.53 0.44
N ALA A 34 0.52 17.48 0.47
CA ALA A 34 0.69 18.77 -0.20
C ALA A 34 1.91 19.53 0.34
N GLU A 35 2.04 19.62 1.65
CA GLU A 35 3.16 20.28 2.31
C GLU A 35 4.49 19.62 1.95
N TRP A 36 4.58 18.30 2.04
CA TRP A 36 5.83 17.59 1.81
C TRP A 36 6.16 17.43 0.33
N ASN A 37 5.16 17.29 -0.55
CA ASN A 37 5.38 17.22 -1.99
C ASN A 37 5.93 18.55 -2.56
N ALA A 38 5.63 19.68 -1.93
CA ALA A 38 6.23 20.96 -2.29
C ALA A 38 7.74 21.01 -2.01
N ARG A 39 8.20 20.21 -1.04
CA ARG A 39 9.62 20.12 -0.65
C ARG A 39 10.34 18.97 -1.33
N ILE A 40 9.69 17.83 -1.45
CA ILE A 40 10.24 16.57 -1.96
C ILE A 40 9.20 15.93 -2.88
N ASN A 41 9.52 15.83 -4.18
CA ASN A 41 8.61 15.20 -5.14
C ASN A 41 8.48 13.69 -4.91
N VAL A 42 7.48 13.29 -4.12
CA VAL A 42 7.13 11.87 -3.91
C VAL A 42 5.96 11.43 -4.77
N VAL A 43 5.14 12.38 -5.23
CA VAL A 43 3.99 12.18 -6.11
C VAL A 43 4.09 13.22 -7.23
N SER A 44 3.87 12.82 -8.49
CA SER A 44 3.86 13.75 -9.60
C SER A 44 2.74 14.79 -9.43
N ARG A 45 2.93 16.00 -9.98
CA ARG A 45 1.90 17.05 -9.91
C ARG A 45 0.56 16.58 -10.48
N LYS A 46 0.60 15.84 -11.57
CA LYS A 46 -0.58 15.29 -12.23
C LYS A 46 -1.33 14.30 -11.34
N ASP A 47 -0.59 13.45 -10.63
CA ASP A 47 -1.17 12.45 -9.74
C ASP A 47 -1.57 13.03 -8.39
N PHE A 48 -0.95 14.15 -7.97
CA PHE A 48 -1.28 14.80 -6.71
C PHE A 48 -2.73 15.31 -6.67
N ASP A 49 -3.22 15.86 -7.77
CA ASP A 49 -4.62 16.32 -7.88
C ASP A 49 -5.62 15.15 -7.71
N GLN A 50 -5.14 13.92 -7.88
CA GLN A 50 -5.88 12.68 -7.76
C GLN A 50 -5.34 11.80 -6.62
N LEU A 51 -4.78 12.40 -5.57
CA LEU A 51 -4.12 11.68 -4.48
C LEU A 51 -5.03 10.60 -3.89
N TYR A 52 -6.27 10.95 -3.54
CA TYR A 52 -7.19 10.01 -2.91
C TYR A 52 -7.64 8.88 -3.85
N LEU A 53 -7.79 9.13 -5.12
CA LEU A 53 -8.16 8.11 -6.10
C LEU A 53 -6.96 7.22 -6.44
N ARG A 54 -5.87 7.84 -6.91
CA ARG A 54 -4.75 7.12 -7.54
C ARG A 54 -3.74 6.56 -6.55
N HIS A 55 -3.73 7.04 -5.32
CA HIS A 55 -2.80 6.59 -4.29
C HIS A 55 -3.51 6.01 -3.07
N VAL A 56 -4.43 6.71 -2.44
CA VAL A 56 -5.11 6.25 -1.23
C VAL A 56 -6.05 5.08 -1.54
N LEU A 57 -7.05 5.31 -2.40
CA LEU A 57 -8.03 4.27 -2.73
C LEU A 57 -7.38 3.09 -3.45
N HIS A 58 -6.42 3.35 -4.35
CA HIS A 58 -5.66 2.30 -5.00
C HIS A 58 -4.96 1.38 -3.97
N SER A 59 -4.32 1.96 -2.97
CA SER A 59 -3.69 1.21 -1.87
C SER A 59 -4.70 0.36 -1.10
N LEU A 60 -5.88 0.91 -0.84
CA LEU A 60 -6.95 0.24 -0.10
C LEU A 60 -7.60 -0.93 -0.86
N ALA A 61 -7.35 -1.06 -2.15
CA ALA A 61 -7.79 -2.24 -2.92
C ALA A 61 -7.25 -3.54 -2.33
N ILE A 62 -6.06 -3.52 -1.74
CA ILE A 62 -5.48 -4.67 -1.04
C ILE A 62 -6.41 -5.15 0.08
N ALA A 63 -7.07 -4.23 0.78
CA ALA A 63 -8.00 -4.57 1.87
C ALA A 63 -9.27 -5.27 1.38
N ARG A 64 -9.63 -5.13 0.11
CA ARG A 64 -10.74 -5.88 -0.51
C ARG A 64 -10.37 -7.33 -0.80
N VAL A 65 -9.08 -7.62 -0.88
CA VAL A 65 -8.57 -8.98 -1.11
C VAL A 65 -8.21 -9.66 0.21
N CYS A 66 -7.57 -8.95 1.13
CA CYS A 66 -7.15 -9.51 2.40
C CYS A 66 -7.34 -8.50 3.53
N ALA A 67 -8.01 -8.91 4.61
CA ALA A 67 -8.05 -8.18 5.86
C ALA A 67 -6.98 -8.74 6.79
N PHE A 68 -6.15 -7.86 7.35
CA PHE A 68 -5.08 -8.24 8.27
C PHE A 68 -5.62 -8.34 9.70
N ALA A 69 -5.27 -9.43 10.39
CA ALA A 69 -5.65 -9.61 11.79
C ALA A 69 -4.84 -8.71 12.73
N ALA A 70 -5.34 -8.49 13.93
CA ALA A 70 -4.60 -7.80 14.97
C ALA A 70 -3.23 -8.46 15.21
N GLY A 71 -2.18 -7.66 15.26
CA GLY A 71 -0.82 -8.13 15.43
C GLY A 71 -0.16 -8.70 14.16
N ALA A 72 -0.86 -8.77 13.03
CA ALA A 72 -0.24 -9.13 11.75
C ALA A 72 0.89 -8.17 11.40
N ARG A 73 2.01 -8.69 10.93
CA ARG A 73 3.18 -7.91 10.54
C ARG A 73 3.22 -7.79 9.02
N VAL A 74 3.10 -6.58 8.53
CA VAL A 74 3.02 -6.28 7.09
C VAL A 74 4.21 -5.43 6.67
N LEU A 75 4.95 -5.87 5.67
CA LEU A 75 6.08 -5.17 5.09
C LEU A 75 5.68 -4.52 3.77
N ASP A 76 5.94 -3.22 3.63
CA ASP A 76 5.80 -2.49 2.37
C ASP A 76 7.20 -2.24 1.78
N VAL A 77 7.51 -2.85 0.66
CA VAL A 77 8.82 -2.78 0.00
C VAL A 77 8.80 -1.77 -1.14
N GLY A 78 9.74 -0.83 -1.09
CA GLY A 78 9.78 0.27 -2.05
C GLY A 78 8.59 1.20 -1.87
N CYS A 79 8.33 1.58 -0.62
CA CYS A 79 7.11 2.28 -0.24
C CYS A 79 6.97 3.68 -0.86
N GLY A 80 8.03 4.26 -1.42
CA GLY A 80 8.00 5.61 -1.94
C GLY A 80 7.54 6.61 -0.88
N GLY A 81 6.54 7.40 -1.19
CA GLY A 81 5.93 8.34 -0.26
C GLY A 81 5.00 7.71 0.79
N GLY A 82 4.88 6.39 0.84
CA GLY A 82 4.08 5.68 1.85
C GLY A 82 2.87 4.93 1.28
N PHE A 83 2.95 4.46 0.05
CA PHE A 83 1.87 3.71 -0.59
C PHE A 83 2.35 2.31 -1.00
N PRO A 84 1.63 1.25 -0.61
CA PRO A 84 0.31 1.25 0.02
C PRO A 84 0.27 1.32 1.55
N SER A 85 1.40 1.39 2.25
CA SER A 85 1.45 1.21 3.72
C SER A 85 0.69 2.28 4.53
N VAL A 86 0.77 3.56 4.17
CA VAL A 86 0.11 4.63 4.95
C VAL A 86 -1.41 4.45 4.98
N PRO A 87 -2.11 4.31 3.85
CA PRO A 87 -3.55 4.05 3.88
C PRO A 87 -3.92 2.75 4.59
N LEU A 88 -3.14 1.68 4.38
CA LEU A 88 -3.41 0.39 5.02
C LEU A 88 -3.21 0.44 6.53
N ALA A 89 -2.22 1.19 7.02
CA ALA A 89 -1.99 1.36 8.44
C ALA A 89 -3.15 2.11 9.13
N ILE A 90 -3.75 3.07 8.44
CA ILE A 90 -4.96 3.76 8.93
C ILE A 90 -6.14 2.79 9.01
N LEU A 91 -6.32 1.98 7.95
CA LEU A 91 -7.45 1.06 7.87
C LEU A 91 -7.34 -0.10 8.87
N PHE A 92 -6.12 -0.57 9.14
CA PHE A 92 -5.83 -1.68 10.06
C PHE A 92 -4.99 -1.21 11.24
N PRO A 93 -5.57 -0.44 12.19
CA PRO A 93 -4.80 0.18 13.28
C PRO A 93 -4.19 -0.83 14.26
N GLU A 94 -4.67 -2.06 14.29
CA GLU A 94 -4.17 -3.12 15.17
C GLU A 94 -3.11 -4.02 14.50
N ALA A 95 -2.90 -3.90 13.20
CA ALA A 95 -1.79 -4.55 12.49
C ALA A 95 -0.54 -3.67 12.58
N ARG A 96 0.63 -4.26 12.34
CA ARG A 96 1.93 -3.57 12.42
C ARG A 96 2.54 -3.47 11.03
N PHE A 97 2.83 -2.25 10.60
CA PHE A 97 3.37 -1.97 9.28
C PHE A 97 4.81 -1.50 9.38
N THR A 98 5.67 -2.08 8.54
CA THR A 98 7.04 -1.63 8.31
C THR A 98 7.16 -1.24 6.85
N ALA A 99 7.53 0.00 6.57
CA ALA A 99 7.73 0.51 5.23
C ALA A 99 9.21 0.76 4.98
N VAL A 100 9.75 0.22 3.88
CA VAL A 100 11.17 0.39 3.54
C VAL A 100 11.32 0.98 2.13
N ASP A 101 12.32 1.82 1.99
CA ASP A 101 12.74 2.39 0.71
C ASP A 101 14.23 2.74 0.79
N SER A 102 14.96 2.56 -0.30
CA SER A 102 16.38 2.89 -0.39
C SER A 102 16.63 4.40 -0.50
N ILE A 103 15.60 5.19 -0.81
CA ILE A 103 15.70 6.64 -0.97
C ILE A 103 15.30 7.34 0.32
N GLY A 104 16.29 7.87 1.04
CA GLY A 104 16.09 8.48 2.36
C GLY A 104 15.10 9.64 2.39
N LYS A 105 15.05 10.45 1.34
CA LYS A 105 14.10 11.56 1.23
C LYS A 105 12.64 11.09 1.27
N LYS A 106 12.35 9.96 0.65
CA LYS A 106 11.00 9.37 0.66
C LYS A 106 10.62 8.88 2.05
N ILE A 107 11.55 8.26 2.75
CA ILE A 107 11.34 7.82 4.14
C ILE A 107 11.08 9.00 5.08
N THR A 108 11.77 10.12 4.87
CA THR A 108 11.49 11.36 5.61
C THR A 108 10.04 11.79 5.47
N VAL A 109 9.48 11.71 4.26
CA VAL A 109 8.07 12.04 4.00
C VAL A 109 7.14 11.05 4.71
N VAL A 110 7.40 9.75 4.61
CA VAL A 110 6.57 8.74 5.27
C VAL A 110 6.52 8.96 6.78
N ARG A 111 7.66 9.22 7.41
CA ARG A 111 7.73 9.51 8.86
C ARG A 111 6.96 10.76 9.23
N ALA A 112 7.10 11.83 8.45
CA ALA A 112 6.41 13.08 8.70
C ALA A 112 4.88 12.96 8.53
N VAL A 113 4.44 12.25 7.51
CA VAL A 113 3.01 11.99 7.28
C VAL A 113 2.43 11.12 8.39
N ALA A 114 3.11 10.06 8.77
CA ALA A 114 2.67 9.18 9.85
C ALA A 114 2.55 9.93 11.17
N GLU A 115 3.53 10.75 11.51
CA GLU A 115 3.50 11.59 12.71
C GLU A 115 2.36 12.61 12.65
N GLY A 116 2.25 13.35 11.55
CA GLY A 116 1.23 14.39 11.38
C GLY A 116 -0.20 13.86 11.37
N ALA A 117 -0.42 12.65 10.88
CA ALA A 117 -1.73 11.99 10.89
C ALA A 117 -1.98 11.15 12.17
N GLY A 118 -1.00 11.04 13.06
CA GLY A 118 -1.13 10.24 14.28
C GLY A 118 -1.21 8.73 14.02
N ILE A 119 -0.49 8.23 13.01
CA ILE A 119 -0.43 6.81 12.68
C ILE A 119 0.65 6.15 13.53
N ALA A 120 0.24 5.41 14.56
CA ALA A 120 1.15 4.84 15.54
C ALA A 120 1.70 3.46 15.17
N ASN A 121 1.08 2.76 14.21
CA ASN A 121 1.38 1.38 13.83
C ASN A 121 2.19 1.26 12.53
N LEU A 122 2.89 2.30 12.14
CA LEU A 122 3.75 2.35 10.95
C LEU A 122 5.16 2.81 11.34
N GLU A 123 6.15 1.97 11.01
CA GLU A 123 7.57 2.30 11.12
C GLU A 123 8.16 2.38 9.72
N ALA A 124 8.88 3.45 9.42
CA ALA A 124 9.55 3.63 8.14
C ALA A 124 11.07 3.58 8.32
N ARG A 125 11.75 2.77 7.48
CA ARG A 125 13.20 2.55 7.55
C ARG A 125 13.85 2.80 6.19
N ASN A 126 14.95 3.53 6.17
CA ASN A 126 15.76 3.74 4.98
C ASN A 126 16.71 2.54 4.80
N CYS A 127 16.23 1.53 4.11
CA CYS A 127 17.02 0.34 3.81
C CYS A 127 16.41 -0.43 2.62
N ARG A 128 17.12 -1.44 2.15
CA ARG A 128 16.61 -2.40 1.17
C ARG A 128 16.00 -3.61 1.88
N ALA A 129 15.05 -4.27 1.22
CA ALA A 129 14.39 -5.47 1.76
C ALA A 129 15.41 -6.57 2.14
N GLU A 130 16.45 -6.77 1.33
CA GLU A 130 17.46 -7.81 1.57
C GLU A 130 18.28 -7.58 2.85
N GLN A 131 18.27 -6.37 3.39
CA GLN A 131 18.97 -6.00 4.63
C GLN A 131 18.16 -6.33 5.88
N LEU A 132 16.88 -6.70 5.73
CA LEU A 132 16.01 -7.01 6.87
C LEU A 132 16.29 -8.43 7.39
N ALA A 133 16.39 -8.55 8.71
CA ALA A 133 16.57 -9.83 9.40
C ALA A 133 15.24 -10.40 9.91
N GLU A 134 14.24 -9.52 10.10
CA GLU A 134 12.93 -9.91 10.61
C GLU A 134 12.11 -10.64 9.56
N ARG A 135 11.10 -11.37 10.02
CA ARG A 135 10.10 -12.00 9.17
C ARG A 135 8.75 -11.31 9.30
N PHE A 136 7.95 -11.41 8.24
CA PHE A 136 6.66 -10.75 8.15
C PHE A 136 5.59 -11.76 7.73
N ASP A 137 4.33 -11.44 8.06
CA ASP A 137 3.20 -12.28 7.67
C ASP A 137 2.77 -11.97 6.23
N TYR A 138 2.79 -10.71 5.86
CA TYR A 138 2.45 -10.26 4.49
C TYR A 138 3.48 -9.27 3.98
N VAL A 139 3.71 -9.30 2.68
CA VAL A 139 4.47 -8.29 1.96
C VAL A 139 3.53 -7.62 0.96
N VAL A 140 3.49 -6.30 1.01
CA VAL A 140 2.72 -5.47 0.06
C VAL A 140 3.68 -4.59 -0.72
N SER A 141 3.32 -4.23 -1.94
CA SER A 141 4.12 -3.31 -2.74
C SER A 141 3.34 -2.78 -3.94
N ARG A 142 3.92 -1.76 -4.59
CA ARG A 142 3.41 -1.17 -5.81
C ARG A 142 4.57 -0.65 -6.67
N ALA A 143 4.60 -1.06 -7.94
CA ALA A 143 5.45 -0.48 -8.99
C ALA A 143 6.97 -0.42 -8.69
N VAL A 144 7.54 -1.45 -8.05
CA VAL A 144 8.98 -1.48 -7.74
C VAL A 144 9.79 -2.09 -8.88
N THR A 145 9.48 -3.33 -9.26
CA THR A 145 10.19 -4.09 -10.28
C THR A 145 9.32 -5.24 -10.80
N ASP A 146 9.85 -6.05 -11.71
CA ASP A 146 9.15 -7.26 -12.17
C ASP A 146 8.96 -8.27 -11.02
N MET A 147 7.96 -9.12 -11.18
CA MET A 147 7.52 -10.02 -10.10
C MET A 147 8.54 -11.10 -9.75
N ALA A 148 9.32 -11.58 -10.73
CA ALA A 148 10.34 -12.60 -10.44
C ALA A 148 11.47 -12.03 -9.58
N THR A 149 11.96 -10.85 -9.92
CA THR A 149 12.98 -10.14 -9.13
C THR A 149 12.46 -9.79 -7.74
N PHE A 150 11.28 -9.19 -7.67
CA PHE A 150 10.66 -8.81 -6.40
C PHE A 150 10.45 -10.00 -5.48
N THR A 151 9.88 -11.08 -5.99
CA THR A 151 9.60 -12.28 -5.21
C THR A 151 10.90 -12.90 -4.68
N GLY A 152 11.97 -12.87 -5.48
CA GLY A 152 13.29 -13.32 -5.04
C GLY A 152 13.82 -12.54 -3.83
N TRP A 153 13.56 -11.24 -3.77
CA TRP A 153 13.99 -10.42 -2.62
C TRP A 153 13.20 -10.71 -1.35
N VAL A 154 11.89 -10.91 -1.45
CA VAL A 154 11.00 -10.89 -0.29
C VAL A 154 10.54 -12.28 0.16
N TRP A 155 10.62 -13.30 -0.68
CA TRP A 155 10.14 -14.64 -0.34
C TRP A 155 10.71 -15.18 0.96
N PRO A 156 12.04 -15.04 1.24
CA PRO A 156 12.61 -15.48 2.51
C PRO A 156 12.08 -14.73 3.74
N LEU A 157 11.50 -13.55 3.54
CA LEU A 157 11.00 -12.69 4.62
C LEU A 157 9.55 -13.03 5.03
N VAL A 158 8.85 -13.87 4.25
CA VAL A 158 7.44 -14.19 4.50
C VAL A 158 7.35 -15.46 5.34
N GLU A 159 6.72 -15.34 6.50
CA GLU A 159 6.40 -16.48 7.37
C GLU A 159 5.24 -17.28 6.80
N ARG A 160 5.28 -18.59 6.99
CA ARG A 160 4.11 -19.46 6.75
C ARG A 160 3.07 -19.23 7.83
N GLY A 161 1.82 -19.37 7.49
CA GLY A 161 0.73 -19.24 8.44
C GLY A 161 -0.44 -18.42 7.86
N ARG A 162 -1.29 -17.96 8.75
CA ARG A 162 -2.47 -17.19 8.39
C ARG A 162 -2.75 -16.13 9.46
N ARG A 163 -2.43 -14.88 9.16
CA ARG A 163 -2.64 -13.75 10.05
C ARG A 163 -3.65 -12.74 9.47
N GLY A 164 -4.61 -13.26 8.71
CA GLY A 164 -5.67 -12.49 8.07
C GLY A 164 -6.69 -13.39 7.40
N THR A 165 -7.49 -12.82 6.51
CA THR A 165 -8.53 -13.56 5.77
C THR A 165 -7.96 -14.47 4.67
N LEU A 166 -6.71 -14.27 4.29
CA LEU A 166 -5.95 -15.14 3.40
C LEU A 166 -4.69 -15.66 4.10
N PRO A 167 -4.14 -16.82 3.68
CA PRO A 167 -2.82 -17.24 4.13
C PRO A 167 -1.77 -16.18 3.92
N ASN A 168 -0.74 -16.17 4.77
CA ASN A 168 0.39 -15.25 4.65
C ASN A 168 1.00 -15.33 3.25
N GLY A 169 1.41 -14.19 2.71
CA GLY A 169 1.95 -14.13 1.37
C GLY A 169 2.26 -12.74 0.87
N ILE A 170 2.27 -12.60 -0.44
CA ILE A 170 2.56 -11.35 -1.15
C ILE A 170 1.27 -10.82 -1.79
N LEU A 171 0.99 -9.54 -1.60
CA LEU A 171 -0.10 -8.81 -2.22
C LEU A 171 0.50 -7.60 -2.94
N TYR A 172 0.48 -7.61 -4.26
CA TYR A 172 1.14 -6.60 -5.08
C TYR A 172 0.15 -5.89 -5.99
N LEU A 173 0.25 -4.57 -6.08
CA LEU A 173 -0.57 -3.75 -6.98
C LEU A 173 0.08 -3.65 -8.36
N LYS A 174 -0.56 -4.20 -9.35
CA LYS A 174 -0.12 -4.24 -10.75
C LYS A 174 -1.22 -3.78 -11.70
N GLY A 175 -0.90 -3.69 -12.98
CA GLY A 175 -1.86 -3.36 -14.03
C GLY A 175 -1.50 -4.02 -15.36
N GLY A 176 -2.49 -4.10 -16.24
CA GLY A 176 -2.33 -4.68 -17.56
C GLY A 176 -2.32 -6.19 -17.61
N ASP A 177 -1.81 -6.75 -18.71
CA ASP A 177 -1.64 -8.20 -18.87
C ASP A 177 -0.37 -8.66 -18.16
N LEU A 178 -0.53 -9.53 -17.18
CA LEU A 178 0.54 -10.03 -16.31
C LEU A 178 0.95 -11.47 -16.64
N THR A 179 0.37 -12.07 -17.66
CA THR A 179 0.55 -13.50 -17.97
C THR A 179 2.03 -13.88 -18.04
N ASP A 180 2.81 -13.19 -18.86
CA ASP A 180 4.22 -13.50 -19.05
C ASP A 180 5.08 -13.18 -17.82
N GLU A 181 4.79 -12.05 -17.17
CA GLU A 181 5.52 -11.62 -15.99
C GLU A 181 5.34 -12.61 -14.83
N LEU A 182 4.11 -13.04 -14.56
CA LEU A 182 3.81 -14.00 -13.50
C LEU A 182 4.32 -15.41 -13.82
N ALA A 183 4.32 -15.80 -15.09
CA ALA A 183 4.83 -17.08 -15.53
C ALA A 183 6.35 -17.25 -15.29
N ARG A 184 7.09 -16.16 -15.16
CA ARG A 184 8.54 -16.19 -14.86
C ARG A 184 8.84 -16.42 -13.38
N THR A 185 7.83 -16.37 -12.51
CA THR A 185 7.96 -16.69 -11.08
C THR A 185 7.78 -18.18 -10.86
N ARG A 186 8.20 -18.67 -9.69
CA ARG A 186 7.97 -20.06 -9.27
C ARG A 186 6.66 -20.25 -8.51
N GLN A 187 5.95 -19.14 -8.23
CA GLN A 187 4.74 -19.13 -7.43
C GLN A 187 3.50 -19.23 -8.32
N THR A 188 2.39 -19.65 -7.72
CA THR A 188 1.07 -19.61 -8.33
C THR A 188 0.35 -18.36 -7.83
N TRP A 189 -0.11 -17.53 -8.76
CA TRP A 189 -0.73 -16.25 -8.46
C TRP A 189 -2.23 -16.26 -8.72
N ARG A 190 -2.95 -15.53 -7.88
CA ARG A 190 -4.33 -15.14 -8.15
C ARG A 190 -4.35 -13.66 -8.50
N GLU A 191 -5.13 -13.32 -9.53
CA GLU A 191 -5.33 -11.95 -9.98
C GLU A 191 -6.74 -11.50 -9.58
N TYR A 192 -6.81 -10.35 -8.90
CA TYR A 192 -8.07 -9.74 -8.49
C TYR A 192 -8.21 -8.40 -9.20
N PRO A 193 -9.07 -8.29 -10.24
CA PRO A 193 -9.34 -7.01 -10.89
C PRO A 193 -9.92 -6.01 -9.90
N ILE A 194 -9.30 -4.83 -9.80
CA ILE A 194 -9.76 -3.80 -8.86
C ILE A 194 -11.11 -3.23 -9.30
N SER A 195 -11.42 -3.26 -10.59
CA SER A 195 -12.73 -2.88 -11.12
C SER A 195 -13.91 -3.69 -10.56
N ALA A 196 -13.63 -4.88 -9.99
CA ALA A 196 -14.65 -5.64 -9.28
C ALA A 196 -15.02 -5.01 -7.92
N PHE A 197 -14.20 -4.13 -7.39
CA PHE A 197 -14.37 -3.48 -6.10
C PHE A 197 -14.70 -1.99 -6.20
N PHE A 198 -14.08 -1.30 -7.15
CA PHE A 198 -14.19 0.15 -7.33
C PHE A 198 -14.59 0.48 -8.77
N ASP A 199 -15.53 1.41 -8.94
CA ASP A 199 -16.17 1.70 -10.24
C ASP A 199 -15.40 2.68 -11.13
N GLU A 200 -14.41 3.41 -10.57
CA GLU A 200 -13.70 4.46 -11.30
C GLU A 200 -12.90 3.90 -12.48
N GLU A 201 -12.90 4.60 -13.61
CA GLU A 201 -12.20 4.23 -14.85
C GLU A 201 -10.72 3.91 -14.62
N PHE A 202 -10.06 4.63 -13.69
CA PHE A 202 -8.66 4.41 -13.32
C PHE A 202 -8.37 2.94 -12.97
N PHE A 203 -9.35 2.22 -12.40
CA PHE A 203 -9.16 0.84 -11.94
C PHE A 203 -9.43 -0.23 -12.99
N GLU A 204 -9.89 0.13 -14.19
CA GLU A 204 -10.25 -0.85 -15.22
C GLU A 204 -9.10 -1.79 -15.60
N THR A 205 -7.87 -1.28 -15.58
CA THR A 205 -6.67 -2.07 -15.91
C THR A 205 -5.85 -2.48 -14.69
N LYS A 206 -6.30 -2.14 -13.49
CA LYS A 206 -5.54 -2.36 -12.25
C LYS A 206 -5.95 -3.66 -11.57
N LYS A 207 -4.98 -4.31 -10.93
CA LYS A 207 -5.16 -5.60 -10.27
C LYS A 207 -4.41 -5.65 -8.95
N VAL A 208 -4.92 -6.45 -8.02
CA VAL A 208 -4.14 -6.97 -6.90
C VAL A 208 -3.73 -8.39 -7.29
N VAL A 209 -2.46 -8.71 -7.23
CA VAL A 209 -1.96 -10.06 -7.43
C VAL A 209 -1.48 -10.65 -6.11
N TYR A 210 -1.87 -11.89 -5.84
CA TYR A 210 -1.61 -12.55 -4.57
C TYR A 210 -1.03 -13.94 -4.77
N THR A 211 -0.03 -14.27 -3.96
CA THR A 211 0.48 -15.64 -3.80
C THR A 211 0.69 -15.94 -2.32
N SER A 212 0.36 -17.17 -1.91
CA SER A 212 0.59 -17.61 -0.52
C SER A 212 1.98 -18.20 -0.34
N ARG A 213 2.53 -18.05 0.88
CA ARG A 213 3.79 -18.67 1.29
C ARG A 213 3.61 -20.16 1.56
#